data_7c3637c7dd2fa10bde85f2866cc62b3d
#
_entry.id   7c3637c7dd2fa10bde85f2866cc62b3d
#
_cell.length_a   1.000
_cell.length_b   1.000
_cell.length_c   1.000
_cell.angle_alpha   90.00
_cell.angle_beta   90.00
_cell.angle_gamma   90.00
#
_symmetry.space_group_name_H-M   'P 1'
#
loop_
_entity.id
_entity.type
_entity.pdbx_description
1 polymer ?
#
loop_
_entity_poly.entity_id
_entity_poly.type
_entity_poly.pdbx_seq_one_letter_code
_entity_poly.pdbx_strand_id
1 'polypeptide(L)'
;MAARRRVIEIAVSEGDRERLEAISRSRTEPACRVERARMLLAYFADPSTYSVGETVGVTHQTVQRCLKRAVRLGVMAALDDSPRPGRAPDITADARAWLVSLACQKAKDLGYPHELWTTQLLASHARAHSAAAGHPCLAGLAQGTVCKITRAPRRQAPQGPLLP
;
A
#
# COMPACT_ATOMS: atom_id res chain seq x y z
N MET A 1 16.92 40.35 -16.35
CA MET A 1 16.83 39.09 -17.10
C MET A 1 15.67 38.26 -16.51
N ALA A 2 14.54 38.17 -17.21
CA ALA A 2 13.41 37.37 -16.75
C ALA A 2 13.78 35.90 -16.87
N ALA A 3 13.76 35.19 -15.76
CA ALA A 3 13.98 33.74 -15.72
C ALA A 3 12.93 33.04 -16.59
N ARG A 4 13.38 32.32 -17.61
CA ARG A 4 12.52 31.61 -18.56
C ARG A 4 11.68 30.61 -17.79
N ARG A 5 10.39 30.87 -17.70
CA ARG A 5 9.41 30.03 -16.97
C ARG A 5 9.40 28.64 -17.59
N ARG A 6 9.83 27.62 -16.84
CA ARG A 6 9.88 26.25 -17.34
C ARG A 6 8.46 25.67 -17.25
N VAL A 7 7.75 25.69 -18.36
CA VAL A 7 6.41 25.07 -18.47
C VAL A 7 6.59 23.55 -18.51
N ILE A 8 5.82 22.84 -17.71
CA ILE A 8 5.80 21.38 -17.68
C ILE A 8 4.65 20.95 -18.62
N GLU A 9 4.98 20.38 -19.75
CA GLU A 9 3.99 19.85 -20.68
C GLU A 9 3.43 18.53 -20.14
N ILE A 10 2.11 18.44 -20.05
CA ILE A 10 1.39 17.26 -19.58
C ILE A 10 0.38 16.89 -20.66
N ALA A 11 0.51 15.70 -21.24
CA ALA A 11 -0.47 15.18 -22.16
C ALA A 11 -1.74 14.82 -21.38
N VAL A 12 -2.89 15.35 -21.80
CA VAL A 12 -4.20 15.05 -21.23
C VAL A 12 -5.18 14.76 -22.37
N SER A 13 -5.94 13.66 -22.24
CA SER A 13 -7.05 13.37 -23.15
C SER A 13 -8.30 14.16 -22.72
N GLU A 14 -9.22 14.40 -23.65
CA GLU A 14 -10.49 15.07 -23.32
C GLU A 14 -11.27 14.28 -22.26
N GLY A 15 -11.31 12.94 -22.39
CA GLY A 15 -11.95 12.09 -21.40
C GLY A 15 -11.31 12.14 -20.00
N ASP A 16 -9.99 12.36 -19.90
CA ASP A 16 -9.33 12.55 -18.61
C ASP A 16 -9.65 13.93 -18.03
N ARG A 17 -9.79 14.94 -18.87
CA ARG A 17 -10.19 16.27 -18.45
C ARG A 17 -11.58 16.28 -17.84
N GLU A 18 -12.55 15.65 -18.49
CA GLU A 18 -13.92 15.50 -17.97
C GLU A 18 -13.94 14.77 -16.62
N ARG A 19 -13.14 13.70 -16.49
CA ARG A 19 -12.98 12.97 -15.23
C ARG A 19 -12.38 13.82 -14.12
N LEU A 20 -11.35 14.62 -14.43
CA LEU A 20 -10.77 15.55 -13.48
C LEU A 20 -11.77 16.59 -13.00
N GLU A 21 -12.61 17.12 -13.89
CA GLU A 21 -13.68 18.05 -13.54
C GLU A 21 -14.72 17.41 -12.62
N ALA A 22 -15.14 16.17 -12.92
CA ALA A 22 -16.04 15.42 -12.07
C ALA A 22 -15.46 15.18 -10.67
N ILE A 23 -14.19 14.76 -10.59
CA ILE A 23 -13.50 14.52 -9.32
C ILE A 23 -13.34 15.83 -8.54
N SER A 24 -12.99 16.95 -9.20
CA SER A 24 -12.77 18.24 -8.55
C SER A 24 -13.99 18.79 -7.81
N ARG A 25 -15.19 18.36 -8.22
CA ARG A 25 -16.49 18.74 -7.63
C ARG A 25 -17.08 17.66 -6.72
N SER A 26 -16.45 16.50 -6.65
CA SER A 26 -16.96 15.37 -5.88
C SER A 26 -16.90 15.64 -4.37
N ARG A 27 -17.93 15.17 -3.65
CA ARG A 27 -17.99 15.18 -2.17
C ARG A 27 -17.66 13.81 -1.56
N THR A 28 -17.58 12.77 -2.39
CA THR A 28 -17.35 11.38 -1.96
C THR A 28 -15.91 10.92 -2.20
N GLU A 29 -15.20 11.59 -3.11
CA GLU A 29 -13.79 11.31 -3.37
C GLU A 29 -12.89 11.77 -2.22
N PRO A 30 -11.78 11.09 -1.97
CA PRO A 30 -10.79 11.51 -0.99
C PRO A 30 -10.32 12.95 -1.23
N ALA A 31 -10.22 13.74 -0.16
CA ALA A 31 -9.85 15.17 -0.25
C ALA A 31 -8.53 15.39 -1.04
N CYS A 32 -7.55 14.50 -0.87
CA CYS A 32 -6.27 14.59 -1.59
C CYS A 32 -6.43 14.40 -3.12
N ARG A 33 -7.39 13.57 -3.57
CA ARG A 33 -7.70 13.41 -5.00
C ARG A 33 -8.37 14.65 -5.57
N VAL A 34 -9.33 15.21 -4.83
CA VAL A 34 -10.04 16.45 -5.20
C VAL A 34 -9.07 17.61 -5.32
N GLU A 35 -8.18 17.77 -4.35
CA GLU A 35 -7.18 18.84 -4.34
C GLU A 35 -6.21 18.71 -5.52
N ARG A 36 -5.71 17.49 -5.80
CA ARG A 36 -4.83 17.24 -6.95
C ARG A 36 -5.54 17.46 -8.30
N ALA A 37 -6.80 17.07 -8.42
CA ALA A 37 -7.58 17.35 -9.62
C ALA A 37 -7.72 18.86 -9.85
N ARG A 38 -7.99 19.64 -8.80
CA ARG A 38 -8.04 21.11 -8.87
C ARG A 38 -6.70 21.71 -9.28
N MET A 39 -5.56 21.21 -8.73
CA MET A 39 -4.23 21.67 -9.13
C MET A 39 -3.96 21.43 -10.62
N LEU A 40 -4.30 20.26 -11.14
CA LEU A 40 -4.10 19.92 -12.55
C LEU A 40 -4.98 20.78 -13.47
N LEU A 41 -6.26 20.93 -13.15
CA LEU A 41 -7.18 21.76 -13.92
C LEU A 41 -6.75 23.24 -13.93
N ALA A 42 -6.35 23.79 -12.78
CA ALA A 42 -5.84 25.16 -12.67
C ALA A 42 -4.55 25.34 -13.48
N TYR A 43 -3.66 24.32 -13.51
CA TYR A 43 -2.44 24.36 -14.30
C TYR A 43 -2.69 24.31 -15.81
N PHE A 44 -3.73 23.60 -16.27
CA PHE A 44 -4.12 23.58 -17.68
C PHE A 44 -4.69 24.94 -18.13
N ALA A 45 -5.30 25.69 -17.21
CA ALA A 45 -5.79 27.05 -17.50
C ALA A 45 -4.68 28.10 -17.45
N ASP A 46 -3.82 28.06 -16.45
CA ASP A 46 -2.63 28.92 -16.31
C ASP A 46 -1.41 28.08 -15.91
N PRO A 47 -0.44 27.85 -16.82
CA PRO A 47 0.73 27.02 -16.57
C PRO A 47 1.75 27.72 -15.65
N SER A 48 1.31 28.12 -14.46
CA SER A 48 2.09 28.76 -13.42
C SER A 48 1.96 28.05 -12.09
N THR A 49 3.02 27.45 -11.60
CA THR A 49 2.99 26.73 -10.29
C THR A 49 2.72 27.66 -9.12
N TYR A 50 3.07 28.94 -9.21
CA TYR A 50 2.80 29.92 -8.18
C TYR A 50 1.33 30.36 -8.19
N SER A 51 0.78 30.71 -9.35
CA SER A 51 -0.62 31.09 -9.51
C SER A 51 -1.57 29.95 -9.11
N VAL A 52 -1.25 28.72 -9.54
CA VAL A 52 -2.00 27.52 -9.13
C VAL A 52 -1.93 27.32 -7.60
N GLY A 53 -0.76 27.54 -7.00
CA GLY A 53 -0.59 27.44 -5.56
C GLY A 53 -1.49 28.42 -4.79
N GLU A 54 -1.54 29.66 -5.24
CA GLU A 54 -2.42 30.69 -4.67
C GLU A 54 -3.90 30.36 -4.85
N THR A 55 -4.29 29.91 -6.05
CA THR A 55 -5.70 29.58 -6.38
C THR A 55 -6.21 28.38 -5.56
N VAL A 56 -5.37 27.36 -5.34
CA VAL A 56 -5.77 26.13 -4.64
C VAL A 56 -5.48 26.19 -3.13
N GLY A 57 -4.66 27.16 -2.68
CA GLY A 57 -4.27 27.34 -1.28
C GLY A 57 -3.13 26.40 -0.85
N VAL A 58 -2.22 26.04 -1.78
CA VAL A 58 -1.08 25.15 -1.53
C VAL A 58 0.24 25.77 -1.95
N THR A 59 1.36 25.26 -1.47
CA THR A 59 2.67 25.76 -1.88
C THR A 59 3.00 25.38 -3.32
N HIS A 60 3.75 26.25 -4.03
CA HIS A 60 4.21 25.97 -5.41
C HIS A 60 5.00 24.65 -5.50
N GLN A 61 5.70 24.23 -4.43
CA GLN A 61 6.41 22.95 -4.36
C GLN A 61 5.46 21.76 -4.38
N THR A 62 4.29 21.88 -3.74
CA THR A 62 3.24 20.84 -3.75
C THR A 62 2.68 20.70 -5.16
N VAL A 63 2.41 21.83 -5.84
CA VAL A 63 1.99 21.84 -7.24
C VAL A 63 3.04 21.17 -8.12
N GLN A 64 4.32 21.54 -8.01
CA GLN A 64 5.40 20.91 -8.78
C GLN A 64 5.48 19.39 -8.57
N ARG A 65 5.31 18.91 -7.33
CA ARG A 65 5.30 17.46 -7.04
C ARG A 65 4.13 16.76 -7.74
N CYS A 66 2.95 17.39 -7.73
CA CYS A 66 1.77 16.89 -8.41
C CYS A 66 2.01 16.79 -9.92
N LEU A 67 2.52 17.87 -10.55
CA LEU A 67 2.81 17.92 -11.99
C LEU A 67 3.88 16.89 -12.40
N LYS A 68 4.99 16.78 -11.65
CA LYS A 68 6.03 15.77 -11.91
C LYS A 68 5.47 14.34 -11.82
N ARG A 69 4.53 14.10 -10.92
CA ARG A 69 3.84 12.82 -10.81
C ARG A 69 2.96 12.58 -12.04
N ALA A 70 2.20 13.58 -12.48
CA ALA A 70 1.35 13.49 -13.65
C ALA A 70 2.15 13.21 -14.95
N VAL A 71 3.31 13.84 -15.12
CA VAL A 71 4.22 13.54 -16.23
C VAL A 71 4.73 12.10 -16.20
N ARG A 72 5.04 11.57 -15.00
CA ARG A 72 5.64 10.26 -14.86
C ARG A 72 4.62 9.10 -14.93
N LEU A 73 3.44 9.27 -14.35
CA LEU A 73 2.47 8.19 -14.15
C LEU A 73 1.19 8.37 -14.97
N GLY A 74 1.02 9.52 -15.62
CA GLY A 74 -0.24 9.94 -16.22
C GLY A 74 -1.13 10.69 -15.25
N VAL A 75 -2.06 11.44 -15.79
CA VAL A 75 -2.90 12.43 -15.08
C VAL A 75 -3.78 11.73 -14.02
N MET A 76 -4.44 10.64 -14.37
CA MET A 76 -5.35 9.95 -13.46
C MET A 76 -4.61 9.22 -12.33
N ALA A 77 -3.49 8.57 -12.62
CA ALA A 77 -2.67 7.89 -11.61
C ALA A 77 -1.97 8.87 -10.66
N ALA A 78 -1.77 10.11 -11.09
CA ALA A 78 -1.18 11.16 -10.25
C ALA A 78 -2.10 11.61 -9.10
N LEU A 79 -3.41 11.35 -9.20
CA LEU A 79 -4.38 11.68 -8.16
C LEU A 79 -4.21 10.80 -6.92
N ASP A 80 -3.69 9.59 -7.08
CA ASP A 80 -3.54 8.64 -6.00
C ASP A 80 -2.17 8.76 -5.29
N ASP A 81 -2.13 8.37 -4.02
CA ASP A 81 -0.86 8.30 -3.31
C ASP A 81 -0.07 7.07 -3.76
N SER A 82 1.23 7.26 -3.93
CA SER A 82 2.12 6.12 -4.15
C SER A 82 2.10 5.22 -2.91
N PRO A 83 2.06 3.88 -3.08
CA PRO A 83 2.17 2.96 -1.97
C PRO A 83 3.44 3.29 -1.17
N ARG A 84 3.27 3.51 0.13
CA ARG A 84 4.43 3.68 1.01
C ARG A 84 4.95 2.29 1.36
N PRO A 85 6.23 1.97 1.10
CA PRO A 85 6.79 0.74 1.63
C PRO A 85 6.72 0.83 3.16
N GLY A 86 5.85 0.01 3.75
CA GLY A 86 5.79 -0.15 5.19
C GLY A 86 7.07 -0.80 5.71
N ARG A 87 7.19 -0.92 7.05
CA ARG A 87 8.23 -1.75 7.65
C ARG A 87 8.13 -3.18 7.09
N ALA A 88 9.26 -3.73 6.67
CA ALA A 88 9.31 -5.12 6.25
C ALA A 88 8.75 -6.02 7.37
N PRO A 89 7.94 -7.02 7.07
CA PRO A 89 7.42 -7.92 8.09
C PRO A 89 8.58 -8.70 8.71
N ASP A 90 8.70 -8.64 10.04
CA ASP A 90 9.74 -9.36 10.79
C ASP A 90 9.59 -10.89 10.62
N ILE A 91 8.36 -11.38 10.42
CA ILE A 91 8.06 -12.79 10.19
C ILE A 91 7.97 -13.06 8.70
N THR A 92 8.87 -13.89 8.19
CA THR A 92 8.94 -14.27 6.77
C THR A 92 7.72 -15.07 6.31
N ALA A 93 7.48 -15.13 5.00
CA ALA A 93 6.39 -15.93 4.42
C ALA A 93 6.55 -17.42 4.75
N ASP A 94 7.78 -17.94 4.70
CA ASP A 94 8.11 -19.34 5.00
C ASP A 94 7.85 -19.66 6.48
N ALA A 95 8.23 -18.78 7.39
CA ALA A 95 7.94 -18.93 8.82
C ALA A 95 6.42 -18.94 9.11
N ARG A 96 5.65 -18.16 8.37
CA ARG A 96 4.17 -18.19 8.45
C ARG A 96 3.61 -19.50 7.93
N ALA A 97 4.10 -19.99 6.80
CA ALA A 97 3.67 -21.25 6.21
C ALA A 97 3.99 -22.42 7.16
N TRP A 98 5.19 -22.43 7.73
CA TRP A 98 5.58 -23.41 8.74
C TRP A 98 4.65 -23.37 9.97
N LEU A 99 4.34 -22.20 10.52
CA LEU A 99 3.43 -22.07 11.65
C LEU A 99 2.01 -22.56 11.32
N VAL A 100 1.53 -22.31 10.11
CA VAL A 100 0.22 -22.79 9.65
C VAL A 100 0.24 -24.32 9.49
N SER A 101 1.29 -24.90 8.91
CA SER A 101 1.44 -26.36 8.79
C SER A 101 1.48 -27.03 10.16
N LEU A 102 2.17 -26.43 11.12
CA LEU A 102 2.21 -26.90 12.51
C LEU A 102 0.81 -26.84 13.16
N ALA A 103 0.06 -25.77 12.93
CA ALA A 103 -1.30 -25.63 13.44
C ALA A 103 -2.29 -26.67 12.87
N CYS A 104 -1.99 -27.24 11.70
CA CYS A 104 -2.80 -28.30 11.07
C CYS A 104 -2.47 -29.71 11.62
N GLN A 105 -1.36 -29.88 12.33
CA GLN A 105 -1.00 -31.14 12.99
C GLN A 105 -1.72 -31.24 14.32
N LYS A 106 -1.89 -32.46 14.82
CA LYS A 106 -2.42 -32.68 16.19
C LYS A 106 -1.31 -32.40 17.21
N ALA A 107 -1.63 -31.67 18.26
CA ALA A 107 -0.68 -31.38 19.33
C ALA A 107 -0.21 -32.70 20.04
N LYS A 108 -1.09 -33.68 20.10
CA LYS A 108 -0.79 -35.00 20.65
C LYS A 108 0.35 -35.73 19.93
N ASP A 109 0.42 -35.59 18.60
CA ASP A 109 1.47 -36.24 17.78
C ASP A 109 2.87 -35.67 18.08
N LEU A 110 2.89 -34.47 18.69
CA LEU A 110 4.10 -33.78 19.13
C LEU A 110 4.35 -33.87 20.64
N GLY A 111 3.69 -34.85 21.31
CA GLY A 111 3.93 -35.18 22.73
C GLY A 111 3.14 -34.35 23.73
N TYR A 112 2.14 -33.58 23.30
CA TYR A 112 1.28 -32.82 24.21
C TYR A 112 0.05 -33.64 24.65
N PRO A 113 -0.50 -33.39 25.86
CA PRO A 113 -1.67 -34.13 26.38
C PRO A 113 -2.98 -33.78 25.67
N HIS A 114 -2.99 -32.74 24.84
CA HIS A 114 -4.17 -32.21 24.17
C HIS A 114 -4.17 -32.58 22.68
N GLU A 115 -5.34 -32.88 22.12
CA GLU A 115 -5.46 -33.16 20.68
C GLU A 115 -5.36 -31.90 19.84
N LEU A 116 -5.93 -30.79 20.33
CA LEU A 116 -6.00 -29.51 19.62
C LEU A 116 -5.02 -28.48 20.18
N TRP A 117 -4.52 -27.64 19.30
CA TRP A 117 -3.71 -26.50 19.69
C TRP A 117 -4.56 -25.41 20.34
N THR A 118 -4.16 -24.96 21.51
CA THR A 118 -4.51 -23.60 21.93
C THR A 118 -3.51 -22.62 21.30
N THR A 119 -3.92 -21.38 21.07
CA THR A 119 -3.02 -20.35 20.49
C THR A 119 -1.79 -20.09 21.37
N GLN A 120 -1.93 -20.24 22.69
CA GLN A 120 -0.83 -20.09 23.65
C GLN A 120 0.15 -21.27 23.55
N LEU A 121 -0.36 -22.50 23.50
CA LEU A 121 0.46 -23.70 23.37
C LEU A 121 1.24 -23.71 22.05
N LEU A 122 0.55 -23.36 20.95
CA LEU A 122 1.17 -23.25 19.63
C LEU A 122 2.26 -22.16 19.62
N ALA A 123 2.02 -21.01 20.24
CA ALA A 123 3.05 -19.97 20.37
C ALA A 123 4.27 -20.44 21.16
N SER A 124 4.06 -21.16 22.26
CA SER A 124 5.14 -21.70 23.09
C SER A 124 5.95 -22.77 22.36
N HIS A 125 5.28 -23.70 21.68
CA HIS A 125 5.92 -24.72 20.85
C HIS A 125 6.72 -24.09 19.71
N ALA A 126 6.12 -23.15 18.99
CA ALA A 126 6.78 -22.46 17.87
C ALA A 126 8.03 -21.71 18.35
N ARG A 127 7.99 -21.01 19.48
CA ARG A 127 9.19 -20.36 20.03
C ARG A 127 10.31 -21.33 20.36
N ALA A 128 9.97 -22.48 20.94
CA ALA A 128 10.97 -23.46 21.34
C ALA A 128 11.63 -24.16 20.15
N HIS A 129 10.87 -24.41 19.07
CA HIS A 129 11.32 -25.24 17.95
C HIS A 129 11.65 -24.45 16.66
N SER A 130 11.29 -23.17 16.60
CA SER A 130 11.48 -22.35 15.37
C SER A 130 12.93 -22.21 14.92
N ALA A 131 13.86 -22.11 15.86
CA ALA A 131 15.28 -21.98 15.51
C ALA A 131 15.81 -23.25 14.84
N ALA A 132 15.46 -24.44 15.40
CA ALA A 132 15.82 -25.73 14.82
C ALA A 132 15.15 -25.97 13.46
N ALA A 133 13.95 -25.42 13.25
CA ALA A 133 13.23 -25.47 11.98
C ALA A 133 13.70 -24.42 10.95
N GLY A 134 14.73 -23.62 11.23
CA GLY A 134 15.24 -22.60 10.32
C GLY A 134 14.46 -21.26 10.33
N HIS A 135 13.61 -21.04 11.34
CA HIS A 135 12.75 -19.86 11.45
C HIS A 135 13.04 -19.02 12.72
N PRO A 136 14.26 -18.52 12.93
CA PRO A 136 14.64 -17.79 14.15
C PRO A 136 13.78 -16.52 14.40
N CYS A 137 13.15 -15.98 13.36
CA CYS A 137 12.26 -14.82 13.47
C CYS A 137 11.00 -15.10 14.33
N LEU A 138 10.69 -16.36 14.64
CA LEU A 138 9.58 -16.74 15.50
C LEU A 138 9.98 -16.90 16.97
N ALA A 139 11.24 -16.70 17.35
CA ALA A 139 11.69 -16.82 18.74
C ALA A 139 10.94 -15.90 19.72
N GLY A 140 10.49 -14.72 19.24
CA GLY A 140 9.68 -13.77 19.99
C GLY A 140 8.17 -13.82 19.68
N LEU A 141 7.66 -14.92 19.12
CA LEU A 141 6.28 -15.01 18.65
C LEU A 141 5.26 -14.82 19.78
N ALA A 142 4.44 -13.79 19.69
CA ALA A 142 3.35 -13.52 20.62
C ALA A 142 2.08 -14.30 20.25
N GLN A 143 1.29 -14.70 21.25
CA GLN A 143 0.01 -15.40 21.07
C GLN A 143 -0.94 -14.65 20.12
N GLY A 144 -1.04 -13.32 20.24
CA GLY A 144 -1.87 -12.49 19.35
C GLY A 144 -1.44 -12.56 17.89
N THR A 145 -0.16 -12.77 17.62
CA THR A 145 0.37 -12.94 16.26
C THR A 145 0.00 -14.31 15.69
N VAL A 146 0.06 -15.35 16.51
CA VAL A 146 -0.45 -16.69 16.13
C VAL A 146 -1.91 -16.58 15.70
N CYS A 147 -2.74 -15.93 16.52
CA CYS A 147 -4.16 -15.73 16.23
C CYS A 147 -4.39 -15.02 14.89
N LYS A 148 -3.59 -13.97 14.59
CA LYS A 148 -3.66 -13.24 13.33
C LYS A 148 -3.26 -14.10 12.13
N ILE A 149 -2.21 -14.89 12.27
CA ILE A 149 -1.68 -15.75 11.20
C ILE A 149 -2.67 -16.89 10.91
N THR A 150 -3.19 -17.57 11.92
CA THR A 150 -4.11 -18.72 11.75
C THR A 150 -5.52 -18.29 11.33
N ARG A 151 -5.96 -17.06 11.69
CA ARG A 151 -7.24 -16.49 11.27
C ARG A 151 -7.21 -15.80 9.91
N ALA A 152 -6.03 -15.44 9.40
CA ALA A 152 -5.95 -14.74 8.12
C ALA A 152 -6.63 -15.61 7.04
N PRO A 153 -7.70 -15.12 6.37
CA PRO A 153 -8.26 -15.84 5.24
C PRO A 153 -7.11 -16.06 4.26
N ARG A 154 -7.02 -17.25 3.67
CA ARG A 154 -6.13 -17.52 2.53
C ARG A 154 -6.39 -16.42 1.50
N ARG A 155 -5.61 -15.35 1.53
CA ARG A 155 -5.57 -14.43 0.40
C ARG A 155 -5.06 -15.28 -0.75
N GLN A 156 -5.96 -15.52 -1.71
CA GLN A 156 -5.61 -16.16 -2.97
C GLN A 156 -4.30 -15.53 -3.44
N ALA A 157 -3.33 -16.39 -3.76
CA ALA A 157 -2.14 -15.96 -4.47
C ALA A 157 -2.58 -15.12 -5.66
N PRO A 158 -1.89 -14.01 -5.98
CA PRO A 158 -2.21 -13.25 -7.18
C PRO A 158 -2.21 -14.23 -8.35
N GLN A 159 -3.37 -14.37 -8.99
CA GLN A 159 -3.47 -15.13 -10.22
C GLN A 159 -2.56 -14.41 -11.21
N GLY A 160 -1.44 -15.02 -11.55
CA GLY A 160 -0.58 -14.54 -12.62
C GLY A 160 -1.42 -14.40 -13.89
N PRO A 161 -1.05 -13.49 -14.82
CA PRO A 161 -1.77 -13.34 -16.06
C PRO A 161 -1.80 -14.69 -16.78
N LEU A 162 -3.01 -15.14 -17.10
CA LEU A 162 -3.20 -16.23 -18.04
C LEU A 162 -2.54 -15.79 -19.35
N LEU A 163 -1.43 -16.42 -19.69
CA LEU A 163 -0.83 -16.29 -21.01
C LEU A 163 -1.80 -16.87 -22.05
N PRO A 164 -1.92 -16.23 -23.22
CA PRO A 164 -2.80 -16.65 -24.29
C PRO A 164 -2.39 -17.99 -24.91
#